data_d3b398e3b16b4bc6da09393d59266671
#
_entry.id   d3b398e3b16b4bc6da09393d59266671
#
_cell.length_a   1.000
_cell.length_b   1.000
_cell.length_c   1.000
_cell.angle_alpha   90.00
_cell.angle_beta   90.00
_cell.angle_gamma   90.00
#
_symmetry.space_group_name_H-M   'P 1'
#
loop_
_entity.id
_entity.type
_entity.pdbx_description
1 polymer ?
#
loop_
_entity_poly.entity_id
_entity_poly.type
_entity_poly.pdbx_seq_one_letter_code
_entity_poly.pdbx_strand_id
1 'polypeptide(L)'
;MGHVFRRNSGRGWRLRRRSMELWPQWVRALKIHQPELKLHRGLLQIAEDEQAAQRMEWLAAQRVELGLQTMTKEDLRTVWPTATHGGLHSSDDGRIDPLLLQLALREALKEQSVELNATAVVRLERDNHHWRVHRTDGDSQIHDVVVLSTALTTDALLEPLGHARPMTPVLGQALSLQLETGPTNWTNWPSVLVDQGFNVIPTSPGQLLLGATVEPGDCASADPLILMRSLNERAPAWLRTATVVSHWSGLRARPVDRPAPLLEELEPGLILASGHYRNGVLLTPATAEWVAAALEQP
;
A
#
# COMPACT_ATOMS: atom_id res chain seq x y z
N MET A 1 -3.97 -5.83 -0.51
CA MET A 1 -4.93 -6.63 -1.30
C MET A 1 -4.26 -7.11 -2.56
N GLY A 2 -3.68 -8.30 -2.49
CA GLY A 2 -2.98 -8.97 -3.58
C GLY A 2 -3.92 -9.92 -4.32
N HIS A 3 -4.26 -11.02 -3.67
CA HIS A 3 -5.10 -12.06 -4.26
C HIS A 3 -6.59 -11.68 -4.38
N VAL A 4 -7.11 -10.83 -3.49
CA VAL A 4 -8.48 -10.29 -3.58
C VAL A 4 -8.64 -9.20 -4.64
N PHE A 5 -7.62 -8.94 -5.46
CA PHE A 5 -7.73 -7.95 -6.54
C PHE A 5 -8.73 -8.39 -7.61
N ARG A 6 -9.63 -7.48 -7.97
CA ARG A 6 -10.80 -7.79 -8.83
C ARG A 6 -10.43 -8.38 -10.22
N ARG A 7 -9.33 -7.93 -10.82
CA ARG A 7 -8.91 -8.40 -12.15
C ARG A 7 -8.01 -9.63 -12.02
N ASN A 8 -8.14 -10.57 -12.94
CA ASN A 8 -7.33 -11.80 -13.03
C ASN A 8 -6.29 -11.78 -14.18
N SER A 9 -6.10 -10.62 -14.80
CA SER A 9 -5.19 -10.44 -15.93
C SER A 9 -4.59 -9.03 -15.95
N GLY A 10 -3.66 -8.82 -16.86
CA GLY A 10 -3.01 -7.54 -17.08
C GLY A 10 -1.84 -7.28 -16.11
N ARG A 11 -1.12 -6.17 -16.36
CA ARG A 11 0.10 -5.79 -15.62
C ARG A 11 -0.14 -5.67 -14.12
N GLY A 12 -1.23 -5.00 -13.71
CA GLY A 12 -1.53 -4.79 -12.30
C GLY A 12 -1.77 -6.09 -11.52
N TRP A 13 -2.34 -7.11 -12.15
CA TRP A 13 -2.50 -8.44 -11.57
C TRP A 13 -1.14 -9.16 -11.47
N ARG A 14 -0.35 -9.17 -12.54
CA ARG A 14 0.98 -9.82 -12.53
C ARG A 14 1.90 -9.26 -11.44
N LEU A 15 1.95 -7.93 -11.29
CA LEU A 15 2.75 -7.28 -10.24
C LEU A 15 2.28 -7.68 -8.83
N ARG A 16 0.96 -7.72 -8.59
CA ARG A 16 0.43 -8.14 -7.29
C ARG A 16 0.77 -9.58 -6.97
N ARG A 17 0.51 -10.48 -7.92
CA ARG A 17 0.81 -11.90 -7.77
C ARG A 17 2.28 -12.10 -7.47
N ARG A 18 3.17 -11.48 -8.26
CA ARG A 18 4.61 -11.57 -8.03
C ARG A 18 5.03 -11.01 -6.68
N SER A 19 4.51 -9.88 -6.27
CA SER A 19 4.77 -9.32 -4.94
C SER A 19 4.33 -10.24 -3.81
N MET A 20 3.15 -10.87 -3.92
CA MET A 20 2.67 -11.81 -2.91
C MET A 20 3.58 -13.04 -2.78
N GLU A 21 4.15 -13.52 -3.88
CA GLU A 21 5.15 -14.60 -3.90
C GLU A 21 6.48 -14.19 -3.23
N LEU A 22 6.91 -12.92 -3.42
CA LEU A 22 8.18 -12.41 -2.92
C LEU A 22 8.13 -11.99 -1.43
N TRP A 23 7.01 -11.48 -0.94
CA TRP A 23 6.90 -10.94 0.41
C TRP A 23 7.40 -11.88 1.52
N PRO A 24 7.08 -13.19 1.52
CA PRO A 24 7.60 -14.10 2.55
C PRO A 24 9.12 -14.18 2.59
N GLN A 25 9.78 -14.12 1.44
CA GLN A 25 11.23 -14.14 1.33
C GLN A 25 11.84 -12.83 1.84
N TRP A 26 11.28 -11.69 1.45
CA TRP A 26 11.70 -10.36 1.88
C TRP A 26 11.59 -10.19 3.40
N VAL A 27 10.47 -10.59 3.99
CA VAL A 27 10.31 -10.51 5.44
C VAL A 27 11.30 -11.42 6.16
N ARG A 28 11.57 -12.61 5.63
CA ARG A 28 12.57 -13.52 6.20
C ARG A 28 13.97 -12.89 6.20
N ALA A 29 14.37 -12.26 5.10
CA ALA A 29 15.67 -11.59 5.00
C ALA A 29 15.75 -10.37 5.94
N LEU A 30 14.70 -9.53 5.95
CA LEU A 30 14.69 -8.30 6.74
C LEU A 30 14.55 -8.51 8.26
N LYS A 31 14.08 -9.68 8.69
CA LYS A 31 14.01 -10.05 10.12
C LYS A 31 15.36 -10.05 10.83
N ILE A 32 16.45 -10.20 10.12
CA ILE A 32 17.81 -10.10 10.68
C ILE A 32 18.02 -8.71 11.28
N HIS A 33 17.49 -7.68 10.62
CA HIS A 33 17.60 -6.28 11.03
C HIS A 33 16.47 -5.84 11.98
N GLN A 34 15.29 -6.45 11.86
CA GLN A 34 14.11 -6.14 12.68
C GLN A 34 13.36 -7.41 13.03
N PRO A 35 13.69 -8.06 14.18
CA PRO A 35 13.12 -9.36 14.58
C PRO A 35 11.59 -9.39 14.69
N GLU A 36 10.97 -8.25 15.05
CA GLU A 36 9.52 -8.12 15.18
C GLU A 36 8.79 -7.98 13.84
N LEU A 37 9.50 -7.76 12.74
CA LEU A 37 8.91 -7.64 11.42
C LEU A 37 8.27 -8.97 11.00
N LYS A 38 6.99 -8.95 10.68
CA LYS A 38 6.25 -10.14 10.23
C LYS A 38 5.13 -9.78 9.27
N LEU A 39 4.75 -10.75 8.45
CA LEU A 39 3.50 -10.70 7.70
C LEU A 39 2.38 -11.18 8.62
N HIS A 40 1.41 -10.30 8.86
CA HIS A 40 0.16 -10.65 9.51
C HIS A 40 -0.82 -11.07 8.43
N ARG A 41 -1.09 -12.36 8.34
CA ARG A 41 -1.97 -12.95 7.32
C ARG A 41 -3.42 -13.00 7.77
N GLY A 42 -4.32 -13.18 6.82
CA GLY A 42 -5.76 -13.24 7.02
C GLY A 42 -6.42 -11.90 6.75
N LEU A 43 -7.05 -11.76 5.58
CA LEU A 43 -7.87 -10.62 5.22
C LEU A 43 -9.31 -11.09 5.08
N LEU A 44 -10.24 -10.34 5.69
CA LEU A 44 -11.66 -10.54 5.58
C LEU A 44 -12.29 -9.32 4.91
N GLN A 45 -12.96 -9.51 3.77
CA GLN A 45 -13.68 -8.46 3.07
C GLN A 45 -15.17 -8.73 3.15
N ILE A 46 -15.94 -7.74 3.61
CA ILE A 46 -17.39 -7.80 3.77
C ILE A 46 -18.03 -7.23 2.50
N ALA A 47 -19.05 -7.89 1.97
CA ALA A 47 -19.78 -7.40 0.83
C ALA A 47 -20.74 -6.27 1.24
N GLU A 48 -20.71 -5.19 0.48
CA GLU A 48 -21.56 -4.00 0.69
C GLU A 48 -23.00 -4.25 0.30
N ASP A 49 -23.21 -5.10 -0.72
CA ASP A 49 -24.50 -5.46 -1.31
C ASP A 49 -24.46 -6.89 -1.88
N GLU A 50 -25.59 -7.37 -2.35
CA GLU A 50 -25.74 -8.70 -2.95
C GLU A 50 -24.86 -8.86 -4.20
N GLN A 51 -24.73 -7.85 -5.03
CA GLN A 51 -23.87 -7.90 -6.22
C GLN A 51 -22.39 -8.01 -5.85
N ALA A 52 -21.97 -7.35 -4.78
CA ALA A 52 -20.61 -7.50 -4.25
C ALA A 52 -20.38 -8.90 -3.71
N ALA A 53 -21.36 -9.48 -3.01
CA ALA A 53 -21.28 -10.86 -2.52
C ALA A 53 -21.09 -11.85 -3.67
N GLN A 54 -21.93 -11.78 -4.70
CA GLN A 54 -21.82 -12.65 -5.89
C GLN A 54 -20.47 -12.50 -6.60
N ARG A 55 -19.93 -11.27 -6.71
CA ARG A 55 -18.58 -11.05 -7.26
C ARG A 55 -17.49 -11.69 -6.42
N MET A 56 -17.63 -11.66 -5.09
CA MET A 56 -16.68 -12.28 -4.16
C MET A 56 -16.74 -13.81 -4.23
N GLU A 57 -17.92 -14.40 -4.33
CA GLU A 57 -18.13 -15.82 -4.54
C GLU A 57 -17.45 -16.29 -5.85
N TRP A 58 -17.73 -15.58 -6.93
CA TRP A 58 -17.09 -15.87 -8.22
C TRP A 58 -15.55 -15.78 -8.11
N LEU A 59 -15.04 -14.75 -7.43
CA LEU A 59 -13.60 -14.58 -7.25
C LEU A 59 -12.98 -15.71 -6.42
N ALA A 60 -13.63 -16.13 -5.33
CA ALA A 60 -13.19 -17.22 -4.51
C ALA A 60 -13.13 -18.53 -5.30
N ALA A 61 -14.16 -18.83 -6.08
CA ALA A 61 -14.21 -20.01 -6.93
C ALA A 61 -13.09 -20.07 -7.98
N GLN A 62 -12.64 -18.90 -8.46
CA GLN A 62 -11.55 -18.80 -9.45
C GLN A 62 -10.15 -18.84 -8.82
N ARG A 63 -10.01 -18.72 -7.49
CA ARG A 63 -8.72 -18.55 -6.80
C ARG A 63 -8.61 -19.37 -5.52
N VAL A 64 -9.19 -20.55 -5.51
CA VAL A 64 -9.12 -21.49 -4.36
C VAL A 64 -7.65 -21.79 -4.05
N GLU A 65 -6.82 -21.97 -5.08
CA GLU A 65 -5.40 -22.24 -4.95
C GLU A 65 -4.58 -21.07 -4.38
N LEU A 66 -5.15 -19.86 -4.37
CA LEU A 66 -4.58 -18.66 -3.75
C LEU A 66 -5.15 -18.39 -2.35
N GLY A 67 -5.80 -19.39 -1.75
CA GLY A 67 -6.33 -19.31 -0.40
C GLY A 67 -7.56 -18.42 -0.23
N LEU A 68 -8.35 -18.22 -1.30
CA LEU A 68 -9.60 -17.48 -1.24
C LEU A 68 -10.77 -18.40 -0.92
N GLN A 69 -11.62 -17.95 0.01
CA GLN A 69 -12.81 -18.68 0.46
C GLN A 69 -13.98 -17.71 0.63
N THR A 70 -15.17 -18.15 0.26
CA THR A 70 -16.39 -17.42 0.58
C THR A 70 -16.72 -17.55 2.05
N MET A 71 -17.29 -16.49 2.61
CA MET A 71 -17.83 -16.46 3.97
C MET A 71 -19.33 -16.19 3.92
N THR A 72 -20.10 -17.00 4.64
CA THR A 72 -21.54 -16.76 4.78
C THR A 72 -21.79 -15.51 5.64
N LYS A 73 -22.98 -14.95 5.53
CA LYS A 73 -23.40 -13.83 6.40
C LYS A 73 -23.39 -14.25 7.88
N GLU A 74 -23.80 -15.48 8.17
CA GLU A 74 -23.85 -16.04 9.51
C GLU A 74 -22.46 -16.14 10.12
N ASP A 75 -21.49 -16.65 9.39
CA ASP A 75 -20.08 -16.73 9.82
C ASP A 75 -19.50 -15.34 10.06
N LEU A 76 -19.76 -14.41 9.13
CA LEU A 76 -19.28 -13.03 9.25
C LEU A 76 -19.82 -12.32 10.49
N ARG A 77 -21.07 -12.55 10.86
CA ARG A 77 -21.69 -11.92 12.04
C ARG A 77 -21.04 -12.29 13.37
N THR A 78 -20.33 -13.41 13.42
CA THR A 78 -19.55 -13.78 14.59
C THR A 78 -18.36 -12.85 14.84
N VAL A 79 -17.81 -12.26 13.77
CA VAL A 79 -16.70 -11.30 13.80
C VAL A 79 -17.19 -9.87 13.63
N TRP A 80 -18.18 -9.65 12.75
CA TRP A 80 -18.69 -8.35 12.36
C TRP A 80 -20.21 -8.28 12.43
N PRO A 81 -20.78 -7.91 13.58
CA PRO A 81 -22.23 -8.02 13.85
C PRO A 81 -23.14 -7.30 12.86
N THR A 82 -22.63 -6.24 12.23
CA THR A 82 -23.38 -5.43 11.25
C THR A 82 -23.33 -5.96 9.81
N ALA A 83 -22.70 -7.11 9.57
CA ALA A 83 -22.67 -7.72 8.24
C ALA A 83 -24.10 -8.06 7.76
N THR A 84 -24.43 -7.57 6.57
CA THR A 84 -25.77 -7.78 5.94
C THR A 84 -25.72 -8.81 4.82
N HIS A 85 -24.56 -9.03 4.24
CA HIS A 85 -24.30 -9.97 3.14
C HIS A 85 -23.12 -10.87 3.51
N GLY A 86 -22.77 -11.81 2.64
CA GLY A 86 -21.59 -12.62 2.74
C GLY A 86 -20.29 -11.83 2.51
N GLY A 87 -19.18 -12.52 2.32
CA GLY A 87 -17.88 -11.89 2.10
C GLY A 87 -16.83 -12.85 1.58
N LEU A 88 -15.61 -12.38 1.59
CA LEU A 88 -14.44 -13.08 1.07
C LEU A 88 -13.33 -13.11 2.13
N HIS A 89 -12.87 -14.29 2.46
CA HIS A 89 -11.67 -14.52 3.25
C HIS A 89 -10.49 -14.83 2.32
N SER A 90 -9.34 -14.23 2.59
CA SER A 90 -8.06 -14.60 1.98
C SER A 90 -7.07 -14.97 3.06
N SER A 91 -6.56 -16.20 3.02
CA SER A 91 -5.56 -16.67 3.99
C SER A 91 -4.20 -16.01 3.82
N ASP A 92 -3.85 -15.57 2.63
CA ASP A 92 -2.53 -15.04 2.27
C ASP A 92 -2.47 -13.52 2.17
N ASP A 93 -3.56 -12.85 1.83
CA ASP A 93 -3.63 -11.39 1.98
C ASP A 93 -3.55 -11.00 3.46
N GLY A 94 -3.04 -9.80 3.72
CA GLY A 94 -2.88 -9.32 5.09
C GLY A 94 -2.18 -7.98 5.15
N ARG A 95 -1.33 -7.80 6.16
CA ARG A 95 -0.58 -6.56 6.39
C ARG A 95 0.84 -6.80 6.85
N ILE A 96 1.65 -5.80 6.67
CA ILE A 96 2.96 -5.62 7.30
C ILE A 96 2.96 -4.28 8.02
N ASP A 97 3.68 -4.15 9.12
CA ASP A 97 3.89 -2.87 9.78
C ASP A 97 4.84 -2.01 8.93
N PRO A 98 4.40 -0.85 8.41
CA PRO A 98 5.23 -0.04 7.53
C PRO A 98 6.39 0.66 8.27
N LEU A 99 6.25 0.93 9.57
CA LEU A 99 7.32 1.56 10.36
C LEU A 99 8.45 0.56 10.62
N LEU A 100 8.10 -0.66 11.06
CA LEU A 100 9.07 -1.74 11.22
C LEU A 100 9.74 -2.11 9.90
N LEU A 101 8.99 -2.09 8.79
CA LEU A 101 9.54 -2.32 7.45
C LEU A 101 10.56 -1.24 7.07
N GLN A 102 10.26 0.04 7.30
CA GLN A 102 11.20 1.13 7.03
C GLN A 102 12.48 1.02 7.86
N LEU A 103 12.35 0.69 9.15
CA LEU A 103 13.51 0.47 10.02
C LEU A 103 14.39 -0.67 9.50
N ALA A 104 13.78 -1.81 9.17
CA ALA A 104 14.50 -2.96 8.63
C ALA A 104 15.22 -2.65 7.31
N LEU A 105 14.56 -1.94 6.40
CA LEU A 105 15.15 -1.52 5.12
C LEU A 105 16.32 -0.55 5.33
N ARG A 106 16.21 0.40 6.25
CA ARG A 106 17.31 1.33 6.56
C ARG A 106 18.54 0.63 7.11
N GLU A 107 18.36 -0.32 8.01
CA GLU A 107 19.48 -1.12 8.54
C GLU A 107 20.09 -2.02 7.46
N ALA A 108 19.28 -2.65 6.62
CA ALA A 108 19.77 -3.42 5.47
C ALA A 108 20.60 -2.56 4.50
N LEU A 109 20.18 -1.33 4.20
CA LEU A 109 20.90 -0.39 3.34
C LEU A 109 22.25 -0.02 3.94
N LYS A 110 22.32 0.22 5.26
CA LYS A 110 23.59 0.50 5.97
C LYS A 110 24.55 -0.68 5.88
N GLU A 111 24.06 -1.89 6.09
CA GLU A 111 24.89 -3.10 5.99
C GLU A 111 25.47 -3.27 4.58
N GLN A 112 24.72 -2.92 3.55
CA GLN A 112 25.18 -2.90 2.17
C GLN A 112 26.01 -1.66 1.81
N SER A 113 26.41 -0.84 2.79
CA SER A 113 27.18 0.39 2.59
C SER A 113 26.55 1.38 1.61
N VAL A 114 25.21 1.39 1.51
CA VAL A 114 24.47 2.37 0.70
C VAL A 114 24.49 3.72 1.41
N GLU A 115 24.99 4.74 0.72
CA GLU A 115 24.96 6.11 1.22
C GLU A 115 23.52 6.66 1.21
N LEU A 116 23.06 7.16 2.36
CA LEU A 116 21.75 7.80 2.51
C LEU A 116 21.96 9.31 2.65
N ASN A 117 21.65 10.06 1.60
CA ASN A 117 21.72 11.51 1.61
C ASN A 117 20.33 12.11 1.81
N ALA A 118 20.17 13.00 2.80
CA ALA A 118 18.89 13.64 3.13
C ALA A 118 18.62 14.93 2.31
N THR A 119 19.58 15.36 1.49
CA THR A 119 19.44 16.57 0.69
C THR A 119 18.54 16.32 -0.52
N ALA A 120 17.59 17.20 -0.76
CA ALA A 120 16.65 17.06 -1.86
C ALA A 120 17.33 17.26 -3.22
N VAL A 121 16.96 16.42 -4.20
CA VAL A 121 17.34 16.58 -5.61
C VAL A 121 16.39 17.58 -6.26
N VAL A 122 16.94 18.57 -6.98
CA VAL A 122 16.18 19.65 -7.62
C VAL A 122 16.24 19.60 -9.13
N ARG A 123 17.25 18.98 -9.72
CA ARG A 123 17.39 18.90 -11.17
C ARG A 123 18.23 17.68 -11.57
N LEU A 124 17.87 17.13 -12.71
CA LEU A 124 18.67 16.13 -13.44
C LEU A 124 19.15 16.75 -14.75
N GLU A 125 20.34 16.37 -15.17
CA GLU A 125 20.95 16.83 -16.41
C GLU A 125 21.69 15.69 -17.09
N ARG A 126 21.56 15.61 -18.41
CA ARG A 126 22.35 14.64 -19.21
C ARG A 126 23.81 15.10 -19.24
N ASP A 127 24.71 14.20 -18.96
CA ASP A 127 26.16 14.45 -19.00
C ASP A 127 26.83 13.30 -19.81
N ASN A 128 26.81 13.45 -21.13
CA ASN A 128 27.21 12.42 -22.07
C ASN A 128 26.38 11.12 -21.91
N HIS A 129 26.98 10.06 -21.37
CA HIS A 129 26.35 8.78 -21.10
C HIS A 129 25.94 8.62 -19.63
N HIS A 130 26.04 9.67 -18.84
CA HIS A 130 25.79 9.70 -17.41
C HIS A 130 24.70 10.70 -17.06
N TRP A 131 24.31 10.73 -15.79
CA TRP A 131 23.33 11.64 -15.24
C TRP A 131 23.96 12.49 -14.14
N ARG A 132 23.89 13.81 -14.26
CA ARG A 132 24.27 14.74 -13.20
C ARG A 132 23.05 15.04 -12.34
N VAL A 133 23.15 14.75 -11.06
CA VAL A 133 22.11 14.95 -10.05
C VAL A 133 22.46 16.19 -9.24
N HIS A 134 21.64 17.24 -9.33
CA HIS A 134 21.82 18.50 -8.60
C HIS A 134 20.96 18.54 -7.35
N ARG A 135 21.52 18.97 -6.24
CA ARG A 135 20.88 19.03 -4.93
C ARG A 135 20.62 20.47 -4.47
N THR A 136 19.76 20.62 -3.46
CA THR A 136 19.40 21.94 -2.88
C THR A 136 20.54 22.64 -2.18
N ASP A 137 21.59 21.93 -1.73
CA ASP A 137 22.79 22.47 -1.11
C ASP A 137 23.79 23.07 -2.14
N GLY A 138 23.46 22.99 -3.43
CA GLY A 138 24.32 23.45 -4.53
C GLY A 138 25.34 22.40 -4.99
N ASP A 139 25.43 21.26 -4.33
CA ASP A 139 26.30 20.16 -4.75
C ASP A 139 25.69 19.35 -5.88
N SER A 140 26.54 18.68 -6.66
CA SER A 140 26.10 17.79 -7.72
C SER A 140 27.01 16.57 -7.86
N GLN A 141 26.43 15.44 -8.23
CA GLN A 141 27.15 14.18 -8.45
C GLN A 141 26.76 13.56 -9.78
N ILE A 142 27.71 12.85 -10.39
CA ILE A 142 27.51 12.12 -11.64
C ILE A 142 27.26 10.65 -11.30
N HIS A 143 26.27 10.07 -11.95
CA HIS A 143 25.88 8.67 -11.78
C HIS A 143 25.65 8.02 -13.14
N ASP A 144 25.97 6.76 -13.27
CA ASP A 144 25.71 5.95 -14.48
C ASP A 144 24.19 5.74 -14.64
N VAL A 145 23.49 5.52 -13.53
CA VAL A 145 22.06 5.27 -13.51
C VAL A 145 21.37 6.08 -12.40
N VAL A 146 20.20 6.60 -12.71
CA VAL A 146 19.29 7.26 -11.78
C VAL A 146 17.94 6.55 -11.78
N VAL A 147 17.48 6.13 -10.61
CA VAL A 147 16.14 5.57 -10.41
C VAL A 147 15.27 6.57 -9.68
N LEU A 148 14.20 7.03 -10.33
CA LEU A 148 13.27 8.00 -9.77
C LEU A 148 12.11 7.31 -9.05
N SER A 149 12.02 7.50 -7.73
CA SER A 149 10.91 7.02 -6.89
C SER A 149 10.24 8.17 -6.11
N THR A 150 10.21 9.36 -6.70
CA THR A 150 9.97 10.66 -6.06
C THR A 150 8.48 11.05 -5.93
N ALA A 151 7.56 10.14 -6.25
CA ALA A 151 6.11 10.32 -6.06
C ALA A 151 5.60 11.64 -6.68
N LEU A 152 5.04 12.55 -5.89
CA LEU A 152 4.44 13.80 -6.39
C LEU A 152 5.46 14.77 -7.04
N THR A 153 6.73 14.68 -6.68
CA THR A 153 7.78 15.54 -7.25
C THR A 153 8.41 14.97 -8.53
N THR A 154 7.95 13.81 -8.99
CA THR A 154 8.50 13.14 -10.18
C THR A 154 8.45 14.03 -11.41
N ASP A 155 7.32 14.70 -11.66
CA ASP A 155 7.11 15.49 -12.87
C ASP A 155 8.06 16.70 -12.94
N ALA A 156 8.30 17.37 -11.81
CA ALA A 156 9.23 18.49 -11.73
C ALA A 156 10.67 18.12 -12.12
N LEU A 157 11.08 16.88 -11.93
CA LEU A 157 12.40 16.39 -12.35
C LEU A 157 12.41 15.90 -13.80
N LEU A 158 11.29 15.45 -14.34
CA LEU A 158 11.20 14.83 -15.65
C LEU A 158 10.76 15.77 -16.77
N GLU A 159 9.90 16.76 -16.48
CA GLU A 159 9.40 17.72 -17.47
C GLU A 159 10.53 18.46 -18.18
N PRO A 160 11.58 18.99 -17.49
CA PRO A 160 12.71 19.66 -18.14
C PRO A 160 13.52 18.75 -19.08
N LEU A 161 13.41 17.44 -18.92
CA LEU A 161 14.06 16.45 -19.77
C LEU A 161 13.18 16.03 -20.98
N GLY A 162 11.94 16.53 -21.07
CA GLY A 162 10.97 16.16 -22.09
C GLY A 162 10.14 14.91 -21.75
N HIS A 163 10.18 14.43 -20.50
CA HIS A 163 9.50 13.22 -20.04
C HIS A 163 8.39 13.51 -19.03
N ALA A 164 7.49 14.45 -19.31
CA ALA A 164 6.40 14.78 -18.38
C ALA A 164 5.62 13.54 -17.92
N ARG A 165 5.48 13.40 -16.60
CA ARG A 165 4.74 12.33 -15.93
C ARG A 165 3.90 12.93 -14.80
N PRO A 166 2.86 13.72 -15.13
CA PRO A 166 2.06 14.42 -14.14
C PRO A 166 1.39 13.46 -13.17
N MET A 167 1.37 13.86 -11.91
CA MET A 167 0.72 13.13 -10.83
C MET A 167 -0.20 14.04 -10.03
N THR A 168 -1.39 13.56 -9.73
CA THR A 168 -2.33 14.26 -8.84
C THR A 168 -2.16 13.77 -7.41
N PRO A 169 -2.16 14.66 -6.41
CA PRO A 169 -2.25 14.27 -5.02
C PRO A 169 -3.64 13.69 -4.73
N VAL A 170 -3.67 12.62 -3.95
CA VAL A 170 -4.90 12.07 -3.37
C VAL A 170 -4.65 11.86 -1.89
N LEU A 171 -5.30 12.69 -1.09
CA LEU A 171 -5.17 12.64 0.36
C LEU A 171 -5.88 11.41 0.93
N GLY A 172 -5.36 10.92 2.02
CA GLY A 172 -6.01 9.89 2.84
C GLY A 172 -5.80 10.13 4.30
N GLN A 173 -6.89 10.10 5.05
CA GLN A 173 -6.90 10.22 6.51
C GLN A 173 -7.05 8.85 7.15
N ALA A 174 -6.42 8.65 8.30
CA ALA A 174 -6.53 7.45 9.11
C ALA A 174 -6.55 7.79 10.60
N LEU A 175 -7.16 6.90 11.39
CA LEU A 175 -7.34 7.04 12.82
C LEU A 175 -6.72 5.85 13.57
N SER A 176 -6.07 6.11 14.70
CA SER A 176 -5.85 5.13 15.75
C SER A 176 -6.96 5.25 16.78
N LEU A 177 -7.58 4.13 17.12
CA LEU A 177 -8.73 4.07 17.99
C LEU A 177 -8.45 3.15 19.18
N GLN A 178 -8.87 3.58 20.37
CA GLN A 178 -8.92 2.78 21.58
C GLN A 178 -10.38 2.36 21.82
N LEU A 179 -10.62 1.06 21.95
CA LEU A 179 -11.94 0.51 22.22
C LEU A 179 -12.18 0.46 23.73
N GLU A 180 -13.34 0.90 24.17
CA GLU A 180 -13.82 0.74 25.56
C GLU A 180 -14.30 -0.70 25.80
N THR A 181 -15.05 -1.22 24.82
CA THR A 181 -15.49 -2.62 24.75
C THR A 181 -15.10 -3.16 23.40
N GLY A 182 -14.44 -4.31 23.37
CA GLY A 182 -14.00 -4.91 22.12
C GLY A 182 -14.86 -6.09 21.69
N PRO A 183 -14.61 -6.62 20.49
CA PRO A 183 -15.17 -7.89 20.07
C PRO A 183 -14.79 -8.99 21.05
N THR A 184 -15.73 -9.85 21.40
CA THR A 184 -15.51 -10.96 22.36
C THR A 184 -14.48 -11.98 21.88
N ASN A 185 -14.19 -12.00 20.58
CA ASN A 185 -13.29 -12.98 19.95
C ASN A 185 -12.09 -12.31 19.27
N TRP A 186 -11.48 -11.32 19.95
CA TRP A 186 -10.37 -10.50 19.41
C TRP A 186 -9.17 -11.34 18.93
N THR A 187 -8.86 -12.45 19.58
CA THR A 187 -7.74 -13.33 19.22
C THR A 187 -7.90 -14.03 17.87
N ASN A 188 -9.13 -14.21 17.40
CA ASN A 188 -9.44 -14.87 16.13
C ASN A 188 -9.77 -13.86 15.01
N TRP A 189 -9.54 -12.57 15.27
CA TRP A 189 -9.80 -11.57 14.27
C TRP A 189 -8.83 -11.67 13.10
N PRO A 190 -9.28 -11.35 11.86
CA PRO A 190 -8.39 -11.26 10.72
C PRO A 190 -7.37 -10.15 10.94
N SER A 191 -6.22 -10.24 10.32
CA SER A 191 -5.19 -9.20 10.40
C SER A 191 -5.65 -7.89 9.75
N VAL A 192 -6.57 -7.97 8.79
CA VAL A 192 -7.25 -6.85 8.14
C VAL A 192 -8.71 -7.24 7.90
N LEU A 193 -9.63 -6.42 8.37
CA LEU A 193 -11.03 -6.48 7.97
C LEU A 193 -11.32 -5.29 7.06
N VAL A 194 -12.03 -5.53 5.96
CA VAL A 194 -12.42 -4.49 4.98
C VAL A 194 -13.92 -4.40 4.96
N ASP A 195 -14.46 -3.25 5.33
CA ASP A 195 -15.88 -2.92 5.23
C ASP A 195 -16.06 -1.51 4.67
N GLN A 196 -17.04 -1.31 3.79
CA GLN A 196 -17.33 -0.03 3.13
C GLN A 196 -16.10 0.62 2.47
N GLY A 197 -15.16 -0.19 1.96
CA GLY A 197 -13.92 0.29 1.35
C GLY A 197 -12.84 0.75 2.35
N PHE A 198 -13.12 0.70 3.66
CA PHE A 198 -12.17 1.04 4.73
C PHE A 198 -11.55 -0.20 5.35
N ASN A 199 -10.30 -0.07 5.78
CA ASN A 199 -9.60 -1.13 6.50
C ASN A 199 -9.74 -0.91 8.02
N VAL A 200 -10.13 -1.95 8.72
CA VAL A 200 -10.14 -2.05 10.18
C VAL A 200 -9.03 -3.02 10.56
N ILE A 201 -7.98 -2.51 11.19
CA ILE A 201 -6.73 -3.24 11.41
C ILE A 201 -6.45 -3.32 12.90
N PRO A 202 -6.57 -4.50 13.54
CA PRO A 202 -6.18 -4.68 14.93
C PRO A 202 -4.66 -4.49 15.09
N THR A 203 -4.23 -3.68 16.05
CA THR A 203 -2.81 -3.44 16.34
C THR A 203 -2.37 -4.10 17.62
N SER A 204 -3.17 -3.98 18.67
CA SER A 204 -2.99 -4.62 19.97
C SER A 204 -4.36 -4.85 20.62
N PRO A 205 -4.46 -5.60 21.74
CA PRO A 205 -5.73 -5.77 22.43
C PRO A 205 -6.40 -4.43 22.75
N GLY A 206 -7.62 -4.25 22.25
CA GLY A 206 -8.39 -3.02 22.44
C GLY A 206 -7.97 -1.84 21.56
N GLN A 207 -7.00 -2.01 20.66
CA GLN A 207 -6.58 -0.94 19.75
C GLN A 207 -6.69 -1.34 18.30
N LEU A 208 -7.09 -0.40 17.46
CA LEU A 208 -7.13 -0.61 16.01
C LEU A 208 -6.79 0.65 15.22
N LEU A 209 -6.36 0.44 13.98
CA LEU A 209 -6.28 1.47 12.95
C LEU A 209 -7.52 1.38 12.06
N LEU A 210 -8.13 2.53 11.78
CA LEU A 210 -9.22 2.67 10.82
C LEU A 210 -8.75 3.57 9.68
N GLY A 211 -8.82 3.08 8.45
CA GLY A 211 -8.33 3.86 7.30
C GLY A 211 -8.53 3.17 5.96
N ALA A 212 -8.42 3.91 4.93
CA ALA A 212 -8.20 5.34 4.91
C ALA A 212 -9.16 5.97 3.93
N THR A 213 -9.45 7.25 4.15
CA THR A 213 -10.22 8.03 3.19
C THR A 213 -9.52 8.12 1.82
N VAL A 214 -10.26 8.51 0.81
CA VAL A 214 -9.75 8.77 -0.55
C VAL A 214 -10.30 10.10 -1.00
N GLU A 215 -9.49 11.14 -0.88
CA GLU A 215 -9.89 12.52 -1.12
C GLU A 215 -9.07 13.10 -2.27
N PRO A 216 -9.70 13.50 -3.38
CA PRO A 216 -8.99 14.20 -4.45
C PRO A 216 -8.38 15.52 -3.93
N GLY A 217 -7.10 15.76 -4.29
CA GLY A 217 -6.38 16.95 -3.84
C GLY A 217 -5.50 16.69 -2.63
N ASP A 218 -5.08 17.77 -1.99
CA ASP A 218 -4.10 17.81 -0.90
C ASP A 218 -4.67 18.34 0.42
N CYS A 219 -5.92 18.77 0.42
CA CYS A 219 -6.61 19.31 1.60
C CYS A 219 -7.54 18.26 2.21
N ALA A 220 -7.39 18.03 3.52
CA ALA A 220 -8.25 17.14 4.28
C ALA A 220 -9.65 17.75 4.48
N SER A 221 -10.69 16.91 4.34
CA SER A 221 -12.07 17.29 4.61
C SER A 221 -12.64 16.54 5.83
N ALA A 222 -13.59 17.16 6.52
CA ALA A 222 -14.26 16.55 7.66
C ALA A 222 -15.24 15.44 7.23
N ASP A 223 -15.98 15.64 6.14
CA ASP A 223 -17.03 14.71 5.72
C ASP A 223 -16.52 13.30 5.42
N PRO A 224 -15.44 13.08 4.62
CA PRO A 224 -14.89 11.76 4.42
C PRO A 224 -14.42 11.10 5.71
N LEU A 225 -13.89 11.88 6.66
CA LEU A 225 -13.46 11.37 7.97
C LEU A 225 -14.64 10.88 8.80
N ILE A 226 -15.74 11.63 8.81
CA ILE A 226 -16.99 11.27 9.49
C ILE A 226 -17.59 9.99 8.89
N LEU A 227 -17.66 9.91 7.56
CA LEU A 227 -18.15 8.73 6.85
C LEU A 227 -17.27 7.49 7.13
N MET A 228 -15.95 7.65 7.12
CA MET A 228 -15.03 6.59 7.50
C MET A 228 -15.24 6.15 8.95
N ARG A 229 -15.36 7.10 9.87
CA ARG A 229 -15.54 6.82 11.30
C ARG A 229 -16.83 6.05 11.59
N SER A 230 -17.89 6.35 10.87
CA SER A 230 -19.19 5.66 10.94
C SER A 230 -19.30 4.44 10.04
N LEU A 231 -18.30 4.14 9.19
CA LEU A 231 -18.37 3.16 8.11
C LEU A 231 -19.65 3.33 7.28
N ASN A 232 -19.88 4.55 6.82
CA ASN A 232 -21.10 4.90 6.10
C ASN A 232 -22.37 4.49 6.89
N GLU A 233 -22.38 4.80 8.19
CA GLU A 233 -23.46 4.52 9.17
C GLU A 233 -23.60 3.04 9.57
N ARG A 234 -22.74 2.15 9.07
CA ARG A 234 -22.78 0.70 9.35
C ARG A 234 -21.83 0.22 10.44
N ALA A 235 -21.10 1.14 11.09
CA ALA A 235 -20.15 0.76 12.14
C ALA A 235 -20.86 0.06 13.31
N PRO A 236 -20.30 -1.05 13.83
CA PRO A 236 -20.81 -1.67 15.05
C PRO A 236 -20.71 -0.70 16.25
N ALA A 237 -21.54 -0.92 17.26
CA ALA A 237 -21.65 -0.02 18.42
C ALA A 237 -20.30 0.26 19.08
N TRP A 238 -19.50 -0.79 19.32
CA TRP A 238 -18.19 -0.69 19.95
C TRP A 238 -17.18 0.14 19.13
N LEU A 239 -17.31 0.18 17.79
CA LEU A 239 -16.47 1.02 16.94
C LEU A 239 -16.92 2.48 17.00
N ARG A 240 -18.23 2.74 17.07
CA ARG A 240 -18.77 4.11 17.17
C ARG A 240 -18.38 4.81 18.46
N THR A 241 -18.30 4.06 19.56
CA THR A 241 -17.92 4.60 20.89
C THR A 241 -16.42 4.68 21.13
N ALA A 242 -15.60 4.05 20.27
CA ALA A 242 -14.15 4.03 20.43
C ALA A 242 -13.53 5.43 20.47
N THR A 243 -12.58 5.64 21.35
CA THR A 243 -11.87 6.92 21.54
C THR A 243 -10.80 7.09 20.44
N VAL A 244 -10.73 8.26 19.81
CA VAL A 244 -9.66 8.62 18.89
C VAL A 244 -8.39 8.91 19.68
N VAL A 245 -7.35 8.09 19.47
CA VAL A 245 -6.03 8.26 20.11
C VAL A 245 -5.15 9.16 19.26
N SER A 246 -5.16 8.95 17.95
CA SER A 246 -4.42 9.78 17.01
C SER A 246 -5.11 9.83 15.65
N HIS A 247 -4.83 10.89 14.93
CA HIS A 247 -5.28 11.14 13.56
C HIS A 247 -4.09 11.61 12.72
N TRP A 248 -3.96 11.07 11.52
CA TRP A 248 -2.97 11.53 10.56
C TRP A 248 -3.51 11.48 9.14
N SER A 249 -2.84 12.20 8.27
CA SER A 249 -3.12 12.19 6.84
C SER A 249 -1.84 12.07 6.03
N GLY A 250 -1.97 11.68 4.77
CA GLY A 250 -0.86 11.58 3.85
C GLY A 250 -1.32 11.66 2.41
N LEU A 251 -0.41 12.12 1.54
CA LEU A 251 -0.67 12.28 0.11
C LEU A 251 -0.17 11.05 -0.65
N ARG A 252 -0.98 10.60 -1.59
CA ARG A 252 -0.65 9.53 -2.53
C ARG A 252 -0.50 10.12 -3.92
N ALA A 253 0.58 9.77 -4.61
CA ALA A 253 0.80 10.16 -5.99
C ALA A 253 0.00 9.26 -6.94
N ARG A 254 -0.98 9.82 -7.63
CA ARG A 254 -1.76 9.13 -8.64
C ARG A 254 -1.34 9.63 -10.03
N PRO A 255 -0.82 8.76 -10.92
CA PRO A 255 -0.52 9.15 -12.30
C PRO A 255 -1.77 9.66 -13.03
N VAL A 256 -1.61 10.75 -13.79
CA VAL A 256 -2.64 11.30 -14.66
C VAL A 256 -2.63 10.54 -15.98
N ASP A 257 -3.80 10.10 -16.43
CA ASP A 257 -4.02 9.41 -17.72
C ASP A 257 -3.15 8.17 -17.98
N ARG A 258 -2.53 7.63 -16.92
CA ARG A 258 -1.71 6.43 -16.99
C ARG A 258 -2.05 5.46 -15.86
N PRO A 259 -1.96 4.14 -16.07
CA PRO A 259 -2.19 3.16 -15.02
C PRO A 259 -1.03 3.14 -14.01
N ALA A 260 -1.37 3.17 -12.72
CA ALA A 260 -0.42 2.99 -11.62
C ALA A 260 0.06 1.51 -11.50
N PRO A 261 1.34 1.28 -11.13
CA PRO A 261 2.45 2.21 -10.99
C PRO A 261 3.09 2.58 -12.34
N LEU A 262 3.88 3.65 -12.36
CA LEU A 262 4.77 3.94 -13.50
C LEU A 262 6.09 3.18 -13.29
N LEU A 263 6.37 2.23 -14.17
CA LEU A 263 7.63 1.48 -14.25
C LEU A 263 8.10 1.58 -15.70
N GLU A 264 9.05 2.45 -15.95
CA GLU A 264 9.47 2.83 -17.30
C GLU A 264 10.99 3.09 -17.31
N GLU A 265 11.69 2.58 -18.29
CA GLU A 265 13.00 3.07 -18.68
C GLU A 265 12.75 4.23 -19.66
N LEU A 266 13.10 5.44 -19.25
CA LEU A 266 12.82 6.66 -20.02
C LEU A 266 13.90 6.94 -21.05
N GLU A 267 15.14 6.73 -20.63
CA GLU A 267 16.36 6.86 -21.43
C GLU A 267 17.41 5.90 -20.86
N PRO A 268 18.50 5.62 -21.57
CA PRO A 268 19.61 4.86 -21.02
C PRO A 268 20.07 5.43 -19.69
N GLY A 269 20.04 4.63 -18.65
CA GLY A 269 20.40 5.04 -17.29
C GLY A 269 19.38 5.92 -16.55
N LEU A 270 18.17 6.16 -17.11
CA LEU A 270 17.10 6.89 -16.42
C LEU A 270 15.86 6.01 -16.26
N ILE A 271 15.63 5.52 -15.07
CA ILE A 271 14.55 4.60 -14.73
C ILE A 271 13.52 5.29 -13.84
N LEU A 272 12.24 5.15 -14.18
CA LEU A 272 11.12 5.62 -13.38
C LEU A 272 10.44 4.43 -12.69
N ALA A 273 10.36 4.48 -11.35
CA ALA A 273 9.65 3.52 -10.51
C ALA A 273 8.81 4.24 -9.46
N SER A 274 7.72 4.87 -9.89
CA SER A 274 6.95 5.82 -9.08
C SER A 274 5.44 5.68 -9.29
N GLY A 275 4.64 6.53 -8.65
CA GLY A 275 3.20 6.61 -8.88
C GLY A 275 2.42 5.36 -8.46
N HIS A 276 2.82 4.67 -7.40
CA HIS A 276 2.18 3.43 -6.92
C HIS A 276 0.77 3.65 -6.34
N TYR A 277 0.40 4.90 -6.09
CA TYR A 277 -0.89 5.30 -5.54
C TYR A 277 -1.19 4.57 -4.22
N ARG A 278 -2.20 3.68 -4.20
CA ARG A 278 -2.63 2.96 -2.98
C ARG A 278 -1.88 1.64 -2.72
N ASN A 279 -0.94 1.27 -3.58
CA ASN A 279 -0.34 -0.06 -3.58
C ASN A 279 1.18 -0.04 -3.35
N GLY A 280 1.75 1.05 -2.86
CA GLY A 280 3.19 1.20 -2.69
C GLY A 280 3.81 0.04 -1.92
N VAL A 281 3.39 -0.18 -0.67
CA VAL A 281 3.89 -1.29 0.15
C VAL A 281 3.68 -2.65 -0.52
N LEU A 282 2.46 -2.93 -0.98
CA LEU A 282 2.16 -4.21 -1.62
C LEU A 282 3.10 -4.52 -2.79
N LEU A 283 3.33 -3.53 -3.67
CA LEU A 283 4.05 -3.74 -4.93
C LEU A 283 5.57 -3.56 -4.80
N THR A 284 6.09 -3.17 -3.63
CA THR A 284 7.52 -2.92 -3.43
C THR A 284 8.41 -4.07 -3.90
N PRO A 285 8.17 -5.35 -3.56
CA PRO A 285 9.07 -6.42 -3.99
C PRO A 285 9.12 -6.62 -5.52
N ALA A 286 7.96 -6.64 -6.18
CA ALA A 286 7.92 -6.81 -7.63
C ALA A 286 8.43 -5.57 -8.38
N THR A 287 8.29 -4.37 -7.80
CA THR A 287 8.88 -3.15 -8.34
C THR A 287 10.40 -3.20 -8.25
N ALA A 288 10.95 -3.59 -7.10
CA ALA A 288 12.39 -3.72 -6.93
C ALA A 288 13.00 -4.77 -7.87
N GLU A 289 12.34 -5.92 -8.03
CA GLU A 289 12.75 -6.96 -8.99
C GLU A 289 12.73 -6.42 -10.43
N TRP A 290 11.71 -5.65 -10.80
CA TRP A 290 11.62 -5.03 -12.12
C TRP A 290 12.76 -4.01 -12.35
N VAL A 291 13.07 -3.16 -11.35
CA VAL A 291 14.18 -2.21 -11.42
C VAL A 291 15.51 -2.94 -11.55
N ALA A 292 15.74 -3.97 -10.74
CA ALA A 292 16.97 -4.77 -10.81
C ALA A 292 17.16 -5.38 -12.22
N ALA A 293 16.10 -5.94 -12.79
CA ALA A 293 16.16 -6.48 -14.15
C ALA A 293 16.42 -5.41 -15.23
N ALA A 294 15.92 -4.18 -15.04
CA ALA A 294 16.22 -3.06 -15.95
C ALA A 294 17.68 -2.59 -15.84
N LEU A 295 18.31 -2.72 -14.66
CA LEU A 295 19.73 -2.38 -14.46
C LEU A 295 20.69 -3.42 -15.06
N GLU A 296 20.24 -4.65 -15.26
CA GLU A 296 21.05 -5.75 -15.81
C GLU A 296 20.97 -5.82 -17.35
N GLN A 297 20.07 -5.04 -17.97
CA GLN A 297 19.99 -4.99 -19.43
C GLN A 297 21.10 -4.08 -19.97
N PRO A 298 21.91 -4.58 -20.94
CA PRO A 298 23.04 -3.83 -21.48
C PRO A 298 22.64 -2.64 -22.34
#